data_9c524ec295b58ecd83ad0023d1351491
#
_entry.id   9c524ec295b58ecd83ad0023d1351491
#
_cell.length_a   1.000
_cell.length_b   1.000
_cell.length_c   1.000
_cell.angle_alpha   90.00
_cell.angle_beta   90.00
_cell.angle_gamma   90.00
#
_symmetry.space_group_name_H-M   'P 1'
#
loop_
_entity.id
_entity.type
_entity.pdbx_description
1 polymer ?
#
loop_
_entity_poly.entity_id
_entity_poly.type
_entity_poly.pdbx_seq_one_letter_code
_entity_poly.pdbx_strand_id
1 'polypeptide(L)'
;MPMDMKNIPFGTTDWSKIESTEHKGETGIATWRTQQFDSIRVRMVEYSPGYLADHWCTKGHILFCLEGELHTELADGRTFVLTPGTSYQVADNAEPHRSHTLTGAKLFIVD
;
A
#
# COMPACT_ATOMS: atom_id res chain seq x y z
N MET A 1 -5.41 15.00 17.93
CA MET A 1 -6.58 14.09 18.03
C MET A 1 -6.08 12.66 18.05
N PRO A 2 -6.54 11.83 18.97
CA PRO A 2 -6.18 10.41 18.92
C PRO A 2 -6.83 9.74 17.72
N MET A 3 -6.16 8.73 17.18
CA MET A 3 -6.72 7.86 16.17
C MET A 3 -7.92 7.11 16.77
N ASP A 4 -8.99 7.02 16.01
CA ASP A 4 -10.19 6.31 16.46
C ASP A 4 -10.01 4.80 16.22
N MET A 5 -9.65 4.07 17.27
CA MET A 5 -9.41 2.63 17.23
C MET A 5 -10.42 1.91 18.12
N LYS A 6 -11.64 1.83 17.61
CA LYS A 6 -12.76 1.18 18.31
C LYS A 6 -13.01 -0.21 17.74
N ASN A 7 -13.60 -1.05 18.59
CA ASN A 7 -14.10 -2.37 18.16
C ASN A 7 -13.05 -3.27 17.55
N ILE A 8 -11.81 -3.16 18.03
CA ILE A 8 -10.71 -4.01 17.58
C ILE A 8 -10.30 -4.88 18.77
N PRO A 9 -10.73 -6.15 18.82
CA PRO A 9 -10.27 -7.04 19.87
C PRO A 9 -8.79 -7.34 19.70
N PHE A 10 -8.09 -7.60 20.82
CA PHE A 10 -6.71 -8.02 20.74
C PHE A 10 -6.59 -9.31 19.93
N GLY A 11 -5.58 -9.38 19.08
CA GLY A 11 -5.28 -10.56 18.29
C GLY A 11 -3.92 -10.42 17.61
N THR A 12 -3.49 -11.49 16.99
CA THR A 12 -2.27 -11.52 16.19
C THR A 12 -2.62 -11.97 14.78
N THR A 13 -1.85 -11.53 13.81
CA THR A 13 -2.05 -11.94 12.42
C THR A 13 -0.76 -12.54 11.87
N ASP A 14 -0.85 -13.79 11.44
CA ASP A 14 0.19 -14.42 10.62
C ASP A 14 -0.18 -14.18 9.16
N TRP A 15 0.49 -13.22 8.54
CA TRP A 15 0.18 -12.80 7.17
C TRP A 15 0.36 -13.92 6.14
N SER A 16 1.21 -14.89 6.43
CA SER A 16 1.39 -16.05 5.54
C SER A 16 0.13 -16.92 5.45
N LYS A 17 -0.76 -16.83 6.44
CA LYS A 17 -2.02 -17.60 6.51
C LYS A 17 -3.23 -16.83 6.01
N ILE A 18 -3.08 -15.55 5.70
CA ILE A 18 -4.16 -14.74 5.12
C ILE A 18 -4.23 -15.04 3.63
N GLU A 19 -5.43 -15.36 3.15
CA GLU A 19 -5.67 -15.61 1.74
C GLU A 19 -5.33 -14.36 0.92
N SER A 20 -4.64 -14.56 -0.20
CA SER A 20 -4.26 -13.45 -1.08
C SER A 20 -5.26 -13.26 -2.21
N THR A 21 -5.38 -12.02 -2.68
CA THR A 21 -6.11 -11.66 -3.88
C THR A 21 -5.16 -10.99 -4.86
N GLU A 22 -5.40 -11.20 -6.15
CA GLU A 22 -4.58 -10.60 -7.21
C GLU A 22 -5.33 -9.44 -7.85
N HIS A 23 -4.59 -8.37 -8.10
CA HIS A 23 -5.11 -7.16 -8.73
C HIS A 23 -4.16 -6.76 -9.86
N LYS A 24 -4.67 -6.77 -11.09
CA LYS A 24 -3.85 -6.39 -12.25
C LYS A 24 -3.62 -4.89 -12.26
N GLY A 25 -2.36 -4.50 -12.50
CA GLY A 25 -2.04 -3.13 -12.86
C GLY A 25 -2.21 -2.90 -14.35
N GLU A 26 -1.82 -1.74 -14.81
CA GLU A 26 -1.64 -1.48 -16.24
C GLU A 26 -0.63 -2.47 -16.81
N THR A 27 0.45 -2.70 -16.06
CA THR A 27 1.38 -3.79 -16.25
C THR A 27 1.62 -4.44 -14.89
N GLY A 28 1.91 -5.73 -14.88
CA GLY A 28 2.22 -6.46 -13.65
C GLY A 28 0.99 -6.73 -12.78
N ILE A 29 1.24 -7.30 -11.61
CA ILE A 29 0.21 -7.76 -10.67
C ILE A 29 0.56 -7.30 -9.26
N ALA A 30 -0.45 -6.82 -8.53
CA ALA A 30 -0.39 -6.60 -7.09
C ALA A 30 -1.08 -7.77 -6.39
N THR A 31 -0.41 -8.37 -5.41
CA THR A 31 -0.97 -9.43 -4.59
C THR A 31 -1.23 -8.87 -3.21
N TRP A 32 -2.48 -8.93 -2.75
CA TRP A 32 -2.90 -8.36 -1.47
C TRP A 32 -3.28 -9.45 -0.49
N ARG A 33 -2.86 -9.26 0.77
CA ARG A 33 -3.37 -9.97 1.94
C ARG A 33 -3.96 -8.91 2.85
N THR A 34 -5.24 -9.01 3.14
CA THR A 34 -6.01 -7.90 3.76
C THR A 34 -6.67 -8.34 5.05
N GLN A 35 -6.55 -7.50 6.09
CA GLN A 35 -7.31 -7.60 7.32
C GLN A 35 -8.10 -6.31 7.52
N GLN A 36 -9.35 -6.44 7.92
CA GLN A 36 -10.21 -5.30 8.22
C GLN A 36 -10.45 -5.25 9.73
N PHE A 37 -10.07 -4.14 10.34
CA PHE A 37 -10.27 -3.91 11.77
C PHE A 37 -11.18 -2.70 11.93
N ASP A 38 -12.49 -2.95 12.07
CA ASP A 38 -13.50 -1.90 12.08
C ASP A 38 -13.37 -1.04 10.80
N SER A 39 -13.09 0.23 10.92
CA SER A 39 -12.91 1.12 9.76
C SER A 39 -11.49 1.15 9.21
N ILE A 40 -10.57 0.42 9.81
CA ILE A 40 -9.15 0.42 9.43
C ILE A 40 -8.85 -0.81 8.59
N ARG A 41 -8.30 -0.60 7.40
CA ARG A 41 -7.83 -1.68 6.55
C ARG A 41 -6.31 -1.77 6.64
N VAL A 42 -5.81 -2.99 6.85
CA VAL A 42 -4.38 -3.26 6.91
C VAL A 42 -4.05 -4.30 5.85
N ARG A 43 -3.03 -4.02 5.04
CA ARG A 43 -2.66 -4.92 3.94
C ARG A 43 -1.17 -5.17 3.88
N MET A 44 -0.83 -6.42 3.58
CA MET A 44 0.48 -6.77 3.06
C MET A 44 0.34 -6.86 1.54
N VAL A 45 1.11 -6.07 0.81
CA VAL A 45 1.00 -5.96 -0.64
C VAL A 45 2.34 -6.29 -1.27
N GLU A 46 2.29 -7.11 -2.31
CA GLU A 46 3.48 -7.44 -3.11
C GLU A 46 3.22 -7.04 -4.56
N TYR A 47 4.11 -6.21 -5.09
CA TYR A 47 4.09 -5.83 -6.50
C TYR A 47 5.10 -6.67 -7.27
N SER A 48 4.67 -7.26 -8.39
CA SER A 48 5.56 -7.95 -9.29
C SER A 48 6.53 -6.99 -9.97
N PRO A 49 7.70 -7.46 -10.44
CA PRO A 49 8.59 -6.62 -11.24
C PRO A 49 7.83 -6.02 -12.44
N GLY A 50 8.02 -4.73 -12.67
CA GLY A 50 7.35 -4.01 -13.75
C GLY A 50 5.91 -3.60 -13.46
N TYR A 51 5.44 -3.73 -12.22
CA TYR A 51 4.09 -3.31 -11.87
C TYR A 51 3.92 -1.80 -12.04
N LEU A 52 2.82 -1.41 -12.69
CA LEU A 52 2.36 -0.02 -12.79
C LEU A 52 0.87 -0.01 -12.46
N ALA A 53 0.47 0.78 -11.49
CA ALA A 53 -0.93 0.91 -11.10
C ALA A 53 -1.78 1.41 -12.28
N ASP A 54 -2.99 0.89 -12.40
CA ASP A 54 -3.89 1.17 -13.51
C ASP A 54 -4.73 2.45 -13.32
N HIS A 55 -4.60 3.10 -12.18
CA HIS A 55 -5.34 4.33 -11.89
C HIS A 55 -4.60 5.20 -10.88
N TRP A 56 -5.01 6.46 -10.82
CA TRP A 56 -4.56 7.40 -9.79
C TRP A 56 -5.39 7.18 -8.53
N CYS A 57 -4.71 6.93 -7.42
CA CYS A 57 -5.36 6.70 -6.14
C CYS A 57 -5.59 8.03 -5.41
N THR A 58 -6.80 8.20 -4.86
CA THR A 58 -7.15 9.38 -4.06
C THR A 58 -7.34 9.02 -2.58
N LYS A 59 -7.23 7.75 -2.23
CA LYS A 59 -7.40 7.30 -0.85
C LYS A 59 -6.16 7.61 -0.03
N GLY A 60 -6.40 8.13 1.17
CA GLY A 60 -5.32 8.34 2.14
C GLY A 60 -4.83 7.03 2.74
N HIS A 61 -3.54 6.97 3.04
CA HIS A 61 -2.97 5.82 3.73
C HIS A 61 -1.57 6.13 4.27
N ILE A 62 -1.11 5.22 5.11
CA ILE A 62 0.26 5.15 5.56
C ILE A 62 0.85 3.90 4.91
N LEU A 63 1.95 4.06 4.18
CA LEU A 63 2.56 2.98 3.43
C LEU A 63 4.03 2.87 3.80
N PHE A 64 4.45 1.67 4.19
CA PHE A 64 5.83 1.36 4.56
C PHE A 64 6.42 0.35 3.58
N CYS A 65 7.59 0.66 3.04
CA CYS A 65 8.31 -0.25 2.14
C CYS A 65 9.12 -1.26 2.96
N LEU A 66 8.81 -2.53 2.78
CA LEU A 66 9.48 -3.64 3.46
C LEU A 66 10.65 -4.19 2.64
N GLU A 67 10.43 -4.37 1.34
CA GLU A 67 11.43 -4.91 0.42
C GLU A 67 11.28 -4.26 -0.95
N GLY A 68 12.37 -4.24 -1.70
CA GLY A 68 12.38 -3.74 -3.06
C GLY A 68 12.43 -2.23 -3.13
N GLU A 69 11.85 -1.67 -4.18
CA GLU A 69 11.87 -0.25 -4.45
C GLU A 69 10.53 0.19 -5.02
N LEU A 70 9.89 1.14 -4.36
CA LEU A 70 8.62 1.69 -4.80
C LEU A 70 8.80 3.11 -5.31
N HIS A 71 8.30 3.37 -6.51
CA HIS A 71 8.24 4.71 -7.09
C HIS A 71 6.81 5.21 -6.95
N THR A 72 6.64 6.40 -6.40
CA THR A 72 5.34 7.06 -6.26
C THR A 72 5.37 8.39 -6.98
N GLU A 73 4.44 8.57 -7.90
CA GLU A 73 4.25 9.79 -8.67
C GLU A 73 3.00 10.50 -8.17
N LEU A 74 3.11 11.79 -7.91
CA LEU A 74 1.95 12.64 -7.59
C LEU A 74 1.42 13.29 -8.87
N ALA A 75 0.14 13.65 -8.86
CA ALA A 75 -0.50 14.24 -10.04
C ALA A 75 0.14 15.56 -10.49
N ASP A 76 0.82 16.27 -9.58
CA ASP A 76 1.52 17.51 -9.90
C ASP A 76 2.92 17.29 -10.49
N GLY A 77 3.33 16.04 -10.69
CA GLY A 77 4.60 15.69 -11.32
C GLY A 77 5.74 15.36 -10.35
N ARG A 78 5.56 15.58 -9.04
CA ARG A 78 6.59 15.19 -8.07
C ARG A 78 6.69 13.67 -8.00
N THR A 79 7.90 13.17 -7.86
CA THR A 79 8.16 11.72 -7.73
C THR A 79 9.00 11.43 -6.51
N PHE A 80 8.73 10.28 -5.89
CA PHE A 80 9.43 9.83 -4.70
C PHE A 80 9.79 8.37 -4.84
N VAL A 81 10.95 7.99 -4.30
CA VAL A 81 11.40 6.60 -4.29
C VAL A 81 11.49 6.13 -2.86
N LEU A 82 10.80 5.04 -2.55
CA LEU A 82 10.89 4.37 -1.26
C LEU A 82 11.79 3.16 -1.38
N THR A 83 12.75 3.09 -0.48
CA THR A 83 13.61 1.93 -0.28
C THR A 83 13.21 1.23 1.02
N PRO A 84 13.68 -0.01 1.29
CA PRO A 84 13.33 -0.70 2.52
C PRO A 84 13.60 0.15 3.77
N GLY A 85 12.61 0.21 4.65
CA GLY A 85 12.69 1.00 5.87
C GLY A 85 12.19 2.44 5.75
N THR A 86 11.67 2.84 4.60
CA THR A 86 11.10 4.17 4.38
C THR A 86 9.60 4.08 4.14
N SER A 87 8.90 5.17 4.40
CA SER A 87 7.44 5.23 4.32
C SER A 87 6.96 6.57 3.79
N TYR A 88 5.71 6.60 3.32
CA TYR A 88 5.02 7.86 3.07
C TYR A 88 3.63 7.82 3.70
N GLN A 89 3.04 8.99 3.86
CA GLN A 89 1.68 9.19 4.32
C GLN A 89 0.99 10.20 3.44
N VAL A 90 -0.30 10.02 3.23
CA VAL A 90 -1.14 10.93 2.46
C VAL A 90 -2.56 10.89 3.00
N ALA A 91 -3.21 12.04 3.08
CA ALA A 91 -4.60 12.15 3.51
C ALA A 91 -5.55 11.83 2.36
N ASP A 92 -6.80 11.48 2.71
CA ASP A 92 -7.85 11.28 1.71
C ASP A 92 -8.03 12.52 0.85
N ASN A 93 -8.08 12.35 -0.46
CA ASN A 93 -8.34 13.38 -1.47
C ASN A 93 -7.34 14.55 -1.46
N ALA A 94 -6.20 14.39 -0.78
CA ALA A 94 -5.22 15.47 -0.69
C ALA A 94 -4.33 15.50 -1.95
N GLU A 95 -3.77 14.36 -2.31
CA GLU A 95 -2.82 14.27 -3.41
C GLU A 95 -3.03 12.96 -4.18
N PRO A 96 -3.63 13.02 -5.37
CA PRO A 96 -3.71 11.83 -6.22
C PRO A 96 -2.30 11.30 -6.52
N HIS A 97 -2.15 9.99 -6.40
CA HIS A 97 -0.84 9.35 -6.52
C HIS A 97 -0.96 8.02 -7.25
N ARG A 98 0.14 7.61 -7.88
CA ARG A 98 0.23 6.36 -8.63
C ARG A 98 1.57 5.70 -8.37
N SER A 99 1.54 4.38 -8.16
CA SER A 99 2.71 3.59 -7.80
C SER A 99 3.20 2.76 -8.96
N HIS A 100 4.52 2.58 -9.05
CA HIS A 100 5.13 1.59 -9.91
C HIS A 100 6.42 1.07 -9.28
N THR A 101 6.89 -0.06 -9.77
CA THR A 101 8.18 -0.62 -9.38
C THR A 101 8.83 -1.29 -10.59
N LEU A 102 10.14 -1.22 -10.70
CA LEU A 102 10.87 -1.90 -11.77
C LEU A 102 11.23 -3.33 -11.36
N THR A 103 11.64 -3.53 -10.11
CA THR A 103 12.21 -4.79 -9.64
C THR A 103 11.31 -5.58 -8.71
N GLY A 104 10.17 -5.02 -8.34
CA GLY A 104 9.26 -5.57 -7.35
C GLY A 104 9.37 -4.84 -6.02
N ALA A 105 8.30 -4.94 -5.22
CA ALA A 105 8.27 -4.32 -3.90
C ALA A 105 7.32 -5.08 -2.98
N LYS A 106 7.62 -5.06 -1.68
CA LYS A 106 6.70 -5.52 -0.63
C LYS A 106 6.40 -4.37 0.29
N LEU A 107 5.13 -4.17 0.57
CA LEU A 107 4.62 -2.98 1.26
C LEU A 107 3.70 -3.39 2.40
N PHE A 108 3.68 -2.57 3.45
CA PHE A 108 2.69 -2.64 4.52
C PHE A 108 1.87 -1.36 4.46
N ILE A 109 0.55 -1.48 4.29
CA ILE A 109 -0.33 -0.34 4.04
C ILE A 109 -1.46 -0.33 5.06
N VAL A 110 -1.68 0.83 5.67
CA VAL A 110 -2.77 1.07 6.62
C VAL A 110 -3.65 2.20 6.07
N ASP A 111 -4.94 1.92 5.91
CA ASP A 111 -5.89 2.93 5.45
C ASP A 111 -7.34 2.72 5.92
#